data_435dc5aeef1e16cf0ee0f97accb5582c
#
_entry.id   435dc5aeef1e16cf0ee0f97accb5582c
#
_cell.length_a   1.000
_cell.length_b   1.000
_cell.length_c   1.000
_cell.angle_alpha   90.00
_cell.angle_beta   90.00
_cell.angle_gamma   90.00
#
_symmetry.space_group_name_H-M   'P 1'
#
loop_
_entity.id
_entity.type
_entity.pdbx_description
1 polymer ?
#
loop_
_entity_poly.entity_id
_entity_poly.type
_entity_poly.pdbx_seq_one_letter_code
_entity_poly.pdbx_strand_id
1 'polypeptide(L)'
;PALVSDSAYYMGGPAKLYYRCPQKRAAFGESFEKYLKDRGNPRREAAKFAPGEAAVYLASGGTTGEPKIIAHDNTVFNRLCAKAEEFLSEPVERYTALYNVLPIFHGFGLCINMHMCMLMRRTNIMCIRFDAKMSAKQIVRGRANILTGVPTMYRKLLGEKAFTEADLSHIRDVYVGGDSVPQPLIDEFNAALEKGGSSARMYVGYGLTETVTVCLVNTLRHHRENSIGYPLSGTRVKIYKDGKELPAGEVGEIYLDSDQFMLGYLGEEHSPFVEVDGVKWLKTGDYGWLDADGFLYFKQRIKNMIKVSGVPVYPSEIESAALSVAGVKKACAVGIPDPVKGQVVRLFVEAPGADREACRAAILAACRRSLIAYAVPKEIV
;
A
#
# COMPACT_ATOMS: atom_id res chain seq x y z
N PRO A 1 25.48 14.38 10.90
CA PRO A 1 26.16 13.51 9.96
C PRO A 1 25.32 12.27 9.67
N ALA A 2 25.29 11.82 8.40
CA ALA A 2 24.61 10.60 8.03
C ALA A 2 25.38 9.38 8.54
N LEU A 3 24.68 8.37 9.08
CA LEU A 3 25.24 7.08 9.44
C LEU A 3 25.08 6.11 8.27
N VAL A 4 26.17 5.45 7.90
CA VAL A 4 26.20 4.48 6.80
C VAL A 4 26.55 3.11 7.37
N SER A 5 25.66 2.13 7.16
CA SER A 5 25.86 0.76 7.58
C SER A 5 26.31 -0.12 6.41
N ASP A 6 27.23 -1.03 6.68
CA ASP A 6 27.61 -2.11 5.75
C ASP A 6 26.87 -3.39 6.15
N SER A 7 25.89 -3.77 5.33
CA SER A 7 25.11 -4.99 5.58
C SER A 7 25.96 -6.26 5.66
N ALA A 8 27.10 -6.30 4.96
CA ALA A 8 28.04 -7.42 5.04
C ALA A 8 28.66 -7.59 6.44
N TYR A 9 28.69 -6.54 7.25
CA TYR A 9 29.20 -6.61 8.62
C TYR A 9 28.41 -7.58 9.50
N TYR A 10 27.09 -7.63 9.30
CA TYR A 10 26.15 -8.44 10.08
C TYR A 10 25.94 -9.86 9.52
N MET A 11 26.57 -10.19 8.38
CA MET A 11 26.43 -11.49 7.74
C MET A 11 27.54 -12.45 8.20
N GLY A 12 27.19 -13.72 8.40
CA GLY A 12 28.14 -14.80 8.72
C GLY A 12 28.58 -15.58 7.48
N GLY A 13 29.78 -16.19 7.55
CA GLY A 13 30.27 -17.20 6.59
C GLY A 13 30.27 -16.79 5.11
N PRO A 14 29.83 -17.69 4.22
CA PRO A 14 29.88 -17.48 2.76
C PRO A 14 29.09 -16.27 2.27
N ALA A 15 27.99 -15.91 2.96
CA ALA A 15 27.18 -14.74 2.61
C ALA A 15 27.98 -13.44 2.74
N LYS A 16 28.84 -13.34 3.76
CA LYS A 16 29.74 -12.18 3.95
C LYS A 16 30.72 -12.00 2.79
N LEU A 17 31.21 -13.11 2.22
CA LEU A 17 32.13 -13.08 1.09
C LEU A 17 31.42 -12.62 -0.21
N TYR A 18 30.19 -13.08 -0.44
CA TYR A 18 29.39 -12.69 -1.59
C TYR A 18 29.04 -11.20 -1.60
N TYR A 19 28.71 -10.63 -0.43
CA TYR A 19 28.34 -9.22 -0.27
C TYR A 19 29.55 -8.27 -0.07
N ARG A 20 30.77 -8.79 0.02
CA ARG A 20 32.01 -8.00 0.02
C ARG A 20 32.41 -7.46 -1.36
N CYS A 21 31.66 -7.76 -2.41
CA CYS A 21 31.84 -7.10 -3.70
C CYS A 21 31.73 -5.57 -3.53
N PRO A 22 32.59 -4.77 -4.19
CA PRO A 22 32.73 -3.34 -3.89
C PRO A 22 31.47 -2.57 -4.26
N GLN A 23 30.54 -2.52 -3.33
CA GLN A 23 29.53 -1.47 -3.34
C GLN A 23 30.31 -0.17 -3.14
N LYS A 24 30.11 0.79 -4.03
CA LYS A 24 30.67 2.14 -3.85
C LYS A 24 30.29 2.58 -2.45
N ARG A 25 31.23 2.62 -1.54
CA ARG A 25 31.02 3.19 -0.19
C ARG A 25 30.49 4.59 -0.40
N ALA A 26 29.37 4.90 0.24
CA ALA A 26 28.88 6.26 0.22
C ALA A 26 30.02 7.17 0.67
N ALA A 27 30.36 8.14 -0.15
CA ALA A 27 31.49 9.05 0.10
C ALA A 27 31.23 10.02 1.27
N PHE A 28 30.06 9.93 1.89
CA PHE A 28 29.64 10.80 2.99
C PHE A 28 28.99 9.97 4.09
N GLY A 29 29.26 10.36 5.34
CA GLY A 29 28.67 9.74 6.52
C GLY A 29 29.69 9.00 7.38
N GLU A 30 29.30 8.71 8.61
CA GLU A 30 30.07 7.91 9.56
C GLU A 30 29.65 6.44 9.51
N SER A 31 30.58 5.51 9.73
CA SER A 31 30.25 4.10 9.82
C SER A 31 29.36 3.84 11.04
N PHE A 32 28.20 3.26 10.80
CA PHE A 32 27.25 2.87 11.86
C PHE A 32 27.90 1.88 12.83
N GLU A 33 28.74 0.97 12.33
CA GLU A 33 29.47 -0.01 13.12
C GLU A 33 30.49 0.66 14.05
N LYS A 34 31.17 1.72 13.54
CA LYS A 34 32.07 2.54 14.35
C LYS A 34 31.28 3.29 15.41
N TYR A 35 30.17 3.89 15.04
CA TYR A 35 29.26 4.59 15.96
C TYR A 35 28.76 3.68 17.10
N LEU A 36 28.39 2.42 16.79
CA LEU A 36 27.94 1.44 17.80
C LEU A 36 29.08 1.00 18.74
N LYS A 37 30.34 0.97 18.26
CA LYS A 37 31.50 0.60 19.06
C LYS A 37 31.97 1.73 19.94
N ASP A 38 31.77 2.96 19.52
CA ASP A 38 32.13 4.17 20.26
C ASP A 38 31.11 4.44 21.36
N ARG A 39 31.13 3.60 22.40
CA ARG A 39 30.23 3.67 23.56
C ARG A 39 30.55 4.85 24.48
N GLY A 40 31.41 5.77 24.07
CA GLY A 40 31.94 6.85 24.89
C GLY A 40 30.95 7.93 25.31
N ASN A 41 29.73 7.98 24.76
CA ASN A 41 28.73 8.93 25.19
C ASN A 41 27.30 8.33 25.23
N PRO A 42 26.92 7.62 26.33
CA PRO A 42 25.59 7.06 26.51
C PRO A 42 24.49 8.14 26.73
N ARG A 43 24.87 9.41 26.82
CA ARG A 43 23.98 10.54 27.08
C ARG A 43 24.02 11.57 25.94
N ARG A 44 23.83 11.15 24.69
CA ARG A 44 23.39 12.13 23.72
C ARG A 44 22.00 12.55 24.13
N GLU A 45 21.84 13.80 24.51
CA GLU A 45 20.51 14.36 24.74
C GLU A 45 19.69 14.13 23.49
N ALA A 46 18.49 13.57 23.66
CA ALA A 46 17.54 13.48 22.56
C ALA A 46 17.34 14.89 22.00
N ALA A 47 17.36 15.04 20.69
CA ALA A 47 17.04 16.31 20.07
C ALA A 47 15.70 16.81 20.61
N LYS A 48 15.64 18.08 21.02
CA LYS A 48 14.39 18.68 21.47
C LYS A 48 13.43 18.68 20.29
N PHE A 49 12.24 18.16 20.52
CA PHE A 49 11.17 18.20 19.54
C PHE A 49 10.71 19.64 19.33
N ALA A 50 10.67 20.07 18.07
CA ALA A 50 10.01 21.30 17.67
C ALA A 50 8.88 20.95 16.68
N PRO A 51 7.62 21.30 17.00
CA PRO A 51 6.50 21.09 16.07
C PRO A 51 6.77 21.81 14.75
N GLY A 52 6.52 21.12 13.63
CA GLY A 52 6.75 21.67 12.30
C GLY A 52 8.18 21.51 11.77
N GLU A 53 9.13 20.99 12.57
CA GLU A 53 10.43 20.55 12.05
C GLU A 53 10.35 19.16 11.43
N ALA A 54 10.92 19.03 10.22
CA ALA A 54 10.96 17.72 9.55
C ALA A 54 11.86 16.75 10.29
N ALA A 55 11.31 15.62 10.71
CA ALA A 55 12.01 14.51 11.32
C ALA A 55 12.30 13.39 10.33
N VAL A 56 11.46 13.22 9.31
CA VAL A 56 11.54 12.15 8.32
C VAL A 56 11.24 12.70 6.93
N TYR A 57 12.02 12.24 5.97
CA TYR A 57 11.78 12.48 4.54
C TYR A 57 11.47 11.15 3.87
N LEU A 58 10.33 11.07 3.19
CA LEU A 58 9.90 9.92 2.41
C LEU A 58 9.81 10.31 0.93
N ALA A 59 10.24 9.40 0.04
CA ALA A 59 10.05 9.59 -1.38
C ALA A 59 8.68 9.07 -1.80
N SER A 60 7.92 9.86 -2.56
CA SER A 60 6.71 9.36 -3.20
C SER A 60 7.04 8.46 -4.39
N GLY A 61 6.32 7.36 -4.55
CA GLY A 61 6.40 6.48 -5.73
C GLY A 61 5.69 7.08 -6.94
N GLY A 62 6.11 8.27 -7.40
CA GLY A 62 5.52 8.88 -8.59
C GLY A 62 5.76 8.04 -9.84
N THR A 63 4.70 7.59 -10.52
CA THR A 63 4.79 6.82 -11.78
C THR A 63 5.00 7.69 -13.03
N THR A 64 5.05 9.02 -12.90
CA THR A 64 5.01 9.96 -14.04
C THR A 64 5.92 11.19 -13.92
N GLY A 65 6.96 11.15 -13.09
CA GLY A 65 7.87 12.29 -12.90
C GLY A 65 9.00 11.96 -11.93
N GLU A 66 9.82 12.93 -11.59
CA GLU A 66 10.80 12.78 -10.51
C GLU A 66 10.08 12.50 -9.19
N PRO A 67 10.61 11.59 -8.36
CA PRO A 67 10.02 11.30 -7.06
C PRO A 67 10.00 12.55 -6.18
N LYS A 68 8.82 12.92 -5.68
CA LYS A 68 8.70 14.02 -4.71
C LYS A 68 9.21 13.57 -3.35
N ILE A 69 9.91 14.46 -2.67
CA ILE A 69 10.35 14.23 -1.30
C ILE A 69 9.33 14.86 -0.35
N ILE A 70 8.77 14.06 0.51
CA ILE A 70 7.70 14.43 1.44
C ILE A 70 8.29 14.55 2.84
N ALA A 71 8.13 15.72 3.46
CA ALA A 71 8.61 15.99 4.80
C ALA A 71 7.53 15.71 5.85
N HIS A 72 7.91 14.98 6.89
CA HIS A 72 7.05 14.69 8.05
C HIS A 72 7.74 15.09 9.34
N ASP A 73 6.98 15.61 10.30
CA ASP A 73 7.45 15.72 11.67
C ASP A 73 7.27 14.39 12.43
N ASN A 74 7.80 14.30 13.64
CA ASN A 74 7.68 13.07 14.42
C ASN A 74 6.29 12.87 15.05
N THR A 75 5.45 13.90 15.11
CA THR A 75 4.11 13.80 15.69
C THR A 75 3.20 12.91 14.88
N VAL A 76 3.28 12.98 13.56
CA VAL A 76 2.39 12.20 12.67
C VAL A 76 2.64 10.70 12.79
N PHE A 77 3.90 10.28 12.98
CA PHE A 77 4.25 8.87 13.24
C PHE A 77 3.67 8.39 14.57
N ASN A 78 3.82 9.19 15.62
CA ASN A 78 3.32 8.86 16.94
C ASN A 78 1.78 8.84 16.99
N ARG A 79 1.11 9.78 16.31
CA ARG A 79 -0.36 9.80 16.20
C ARG A 79 -0.89 8.56 15.52
N LEU A 80 -0.30 8.15 14.39
CA LEU A 80 -0.72 6.92 13.72
C LEU A 80 -0.51 5.69 14.60
N CYS A 81 0.64 5.57 15.28
CA CYS A 81 0.91 4.43 16.15
C CYS A 81 0.02 4.41 17.40
N ALA A 82 -0.41 5.57 17.92
CA ALA A 82 -1.35 5.65 19.03
C ALA A 82 -2.74 5.09 18.67
N LYS A 83 -3.07 5.03 17.37
CA LYS A 83 -4.32 4.43 16.87
C LYS A 83 -4.24 2.90 16.68
N ALA A 84 -3.15 2.25 17.09
CA ALA A 84 -2.96 0.81 16.90
C ALA A 84 -4.17 -0.02 17.41
N GLU A 85 -4.75 0.34 18.55
CA GLU A 85 -5.91 -0.35 19.12
C GLU A 85 -7.20 -0.21 18.28
N GLU A 86 -7.27 0.76 17.38
CA GLU A 86 -8.43 0.93 16.50
C GLU A 86 -8.47 -0.15 15.41
N PHE A 87 -7.30 -0.59 14.93
CA PHE A 87 -7.21 -1.56 13.86
C PHE A 87 -6.76 -2.96 14.31
N LEU A 88 -6.13 -3.12 15.45
CA LEU A 88 -5.82 -4.44 15.98
C LEU A 88 -7.08 -5.17 16.45
N SER A 89 -7.17 -6.46 16.14
CA SER A 89 -8.32 -7.31 16.49
C SER A 89 -8.40 -7.62 17.97
N GLU A 90 -7.25 -7.62 18.68
CA GLU A 90 -7.12 -7.89 20.10
C GLU A 90 -6.33 -6.78 20.82
N PRO A 91 -6.34 -6.74 22.16
CA PRO A 91 -5.50 -5.84 22.94
C PRO A 91 -4.01 -6.03 22.63
N VAL A 92 -3.24 -4.92 22.65
CA VAL A 92 -1.80 -4.92 22.28
C VAL A 92 -0.99 -5.96 23.04
N GLU A 93 -1.35 -6.28 24.29
CA GLU A 93 -0.66 -7.25 25.14
C GLU A 93 -0.72 -8.67 24.59
N ARG A 94 -1.68 -8.98 23.74
CA ARG A 94 -1.86 -10.30 23.12
C ARG A 94 -0.90 -10.57 21.96
N TYR A 95 -0.22 -9.52 21.48
CA TYR A 95 0.73 -9.63 20.39
C TYR A 95 2.14 -9.82 20.91
N THR A 96 2.94 -10.63 20.23
CA THR A 96 4.32 -10.93 20.58
C THR A 96 5.31 -10.56 19.48
N ALA A 97 4.91 -10.71 18.21
CA ALA A 97 5.79 -10.50 17.07
C ALA A 97 5.07 -9.98 15.84
N LEU A 98 5.76 -9.12 15.10
CA LEU A 98 5.33 -8.59 13.80
C LEU A 98 6.35 -9.02 12.73
N TYR A 99 5.86 -9.49 11.58
CA TYR A 99 6.71 -9.79 10.43
C TYR A 99 6.95 -8.55 9.59
N ASN A 100 8.21 -8.16 9.46
CA ASN A 100 8.65 -6.93 8.80
C ASN A 100 9.54 -7.23 7.60
N VAL A 101 8.96 -7.12 6.41
CA VAL A 101 9.65 -7.28 5.12
C VAL A 101 9.43 -6.10 4.19
N LEU A 102 8.53 -5.20 4.56
CA LEU A 102 8.28 -4.00 3.77
C LEU A 102 9.47 -3.03 3.86
N PRO A 103 9.77 -2.32 2.75
CA PRO A 103 10.88 -1.37 2.74
C PRO A 103 10.71 -0.26 3.80
N ILE A 104 11.73 -0.05 4.62
CA ILE A 104 11.72 1.01 5.66
C ILE A 104 11.91 2.42 5.10
N PHE A 105 12.21 2.56 3.81
CA PHE A 105 12.18 3.87 3.13
C PHE A 105 10.78 4.27 2.65
N HIS A 106 9.76 3.45 2.92
CA HIS A 106 8.35 3.72 2.67
C HIS A 106 7.58 3.78 3.99
N GLY A 107 6.61 4.69 4.11
CA GLY A 107 5.85 4.92 5.35
C GLY A 107 5.24 3.66 5.93
N PHE A 108 4.75 2.73 5.11
CA PHE A 108 4.17 1.46 5.58
C PHE A 108 5.21 0.61 6.32
N GLY A 109 6.40 0.41 5.76
CA GLY A 109 7.48 -0.32 6.44
C GLY A 109 8.05 0.44 7.63
N LEU A 110 8.26 1.75 7.50
CA LEU A 110 8.86 2.56 8.55
C LEU A 110 7.91 2.77 9.73
N CYS A 111 6.68 3.23 9.48
CA CYS A 111 5.77 3.60 10.56
C CYS A 111 5.09 2.38 11.16
N ILE A 112 4.42 1.55 10.35
CA ILE A 112 3.64 0.41 10.88
C ILE A 112 4.55 -0.73 11.30
N ASN A 113 5.50 -1.15 10.45
CA ASN A 113 6.28 -2.35 10.76
C ASN A 113 7.41 -2.08 11.75
N MET A 114 8.05 -0.92 11.67
CA MET A 114 9.20 -0.63 12.53
C MET A 114 8.81 0.19 13.74
N HIS A 115 8.28 1.40 13.55
CA HIS A 115 8.03 2.34 14.64
C HIS A 115 6.91 1.85 15.58
N MET A 116 5.77 1.43 15.05
CA MET A 116 4.67 0.89 15.86
C MET A 116 5.10 -0.38 16.62
N CYS A 117 5.83 -1.30 15.97
CA CYS A 117 6.34 -2.50 16.64
C CYS A 117 7.26 -2.16 17.84
N MET A 118 8.11 -1.11 17.69
CA MET A 118 8.95 -0.61 18.78
C MET A 118 8.12 0.00 19.92
N LEU A 119 7.11 0.80 19.60
CA LEU A 119 6.21 1.40 20.60
C LEU A 119 5.40 0.34 21.35
N MET A 120 4.93 -0.68 20.64
CA MET A 120 4.26 -1.84 21.23
C MET A 120 5.22 -2.71 22.07
N ARG A 121 6.54 -2.50 21.99
CA ARG A 121 7.58 -3.32 22.65
C ARG A 121 7.47 -4.80 22.27
N ARG A 122 7.27 -5.08 20.98
CA ARG A 122 7.12 -6.45 20.45
C ARG A 122 8.32 -6.84 19.61
N THR A 123 8.46 -8.13 19.37
CA THR A 123 9.53 -8.67 18.52
C THR A 123 9.30 -8.26 17.07
N ASN A 124 10.29 -7.66 16.45
CA ASN A 124 10.29 -7.34 15.04
C ASN A 124 11.06 -8.42 14.26
N ILE A 125 10.36 -9.26 13.51
CA ILE A 125 10.97 -10.30 12.67
C ILE A 125 11.37 -9.66 11.36
N MET A 126 12.57 -9.11 11.30
CA MET A 126 13.04 -8.35 10.15
C MET A 126 13.57 -9.25 9.03
N CYS A 127 13.09 -8.99 7.82
CA CYS A 127 13.57 -9.64 6.60
C CYS A 127 14.06 -8.56 5.62
N ILE A 128 15.30 -8.68 5.15
CA ILE A 128 15.93 -7.66 4.27
C ILE A 128 15.27 -7.64 2.89
N ARG A 129 14.87 -8.80 2.40
CA ARG A 129 14.27 -8.96 1.08
C ARG A 129 13.23 -10.08 1.11
N PHE A 130 12.09 -9.81 0.49
CA PHE A 130 11.05 -10.81 0.36
C PHE A 130 11.50 -11.98 -0.52
N ASP A 131 11.48 -13.17 0.07
CA ASP A 131 11.52 -14.46 -0.59
C ASP A 131 10.40 -15.30 0.00
N ALA A 132 9.49 -15.81 -0.83
CA ALA A 132 8.26 -16.43 -0.37
C ALA A 132 8.52 -17.62 0.57
N LYS A 133 9.46 -18.51 0.20
CA LYS A 133 9.80 -19.71 0.96
C LYS A 133 10.46 -19.37 2.31
N MET A 134 11.38 -18.39 2.30
CA MET A 134 12.03 -17.92 3.52
C MET A 134 11.05 -17.19 4.41
N SER A 135 10.21 -16.32 3.84
CA SER A 135 9.18 -15.55 4.55
C SER A 135 8.18 -16.48 5.24
N ALA A 136 7.68 -17.50 4.54
CA ALA A 136 6.80 -18.51 5.11
C ALA A 136 7.42 -19.17 6.36
N LYS A 137 8.69 -19.60 6.26
CA LYS A 137 9.41 -20.20 7.39
C LYS A 137 9.63 -19.23 8.55
N GLN A 138 9.93 -17.96 8.26
CA GLN A 138 10.15 -16.95 9.31
C GLN A 138 8.85 -16.59 10.02
N ILE A 139 7.74 -16.45 9.31
CA ILE A 139 6.41 -16.20 9.86
C ILE A 139 6.02 -17.32 10.84
N VAL A 140 6.15 -18.56 10.39
CA VAL A 140 5.77 -19.74 11.20
C VAL A 140 6.69 -19.91 12.40
N ARG A 141 8.02 -19.95 12.19
CA ARG A 141 9.00 -20.14 13.28
C ARG A 141 9.02 -19.00 14.28
N GLY A 142 8.90 -17.78 13.80
CA GLY A 142 8.87 -16.57 14.64
C GLY A 142 7.52 -16.32 15.28
N ARG A 143 6.50 -17.14 14.97
CA ARG A 143 5.11 -17.00 15.45
C ARG A 143 4.59 -15.57 15.31
N ALA A 144 4.79 -14.99 14.10
CA ALA A 144 4.34 -13.64 13.81
C ALA A 144 2.82 -13.51 13.97
N ASN A 145 2.37 -12.57 14.79
CA ASN A 145 0.94 -12.33 15.02
C ASN A 145 0.35 -11.36 14.01
N ILE A 146 1.17 -10.40 13.54
CA ILE A 146 0.76 -9.37 12.59
C ILE A 146 1.55 -9.56 11.30
N LEU A 147 0.82 -9.66 10.20
CA LEU A 147 1.36 -9.65 8.85
C LEU A 147 0.91 -8.38 8.13
N THR A 148 1.84 -7.69 7.51
CA THR A 148 1.56 -6.54 6.65
C THR A 148 2.25 -6.74 5.32
N GLY A 149 1.59 -6.39 4.23
CA GLY A 149 2.16 -6.64 2.91
C GLY A 149 1.39 -6.02 1.75
N VAL A 150 1.88 -6.30 0.56
CA VAL A 150 1.25 -5.95 -0.70
C VAL A 150 0.66 -7.20 -1.37
N PRO A 151 -0.32 -7.08 -2.29
CA PRO A 151 -1.01 -8.23 -2.88
C PRO A 151 -0.09 -9.28 -3.47
N THR A 152 0.97 -8.84 -4.16
CA THR A 152 1.94 -9.74 -4.79
C THR A 152 2.74 -10.60 -3.81
N MET A 153 2.98 -10.11 -2.58
CA MET A 153 3.62 -10.89 -1.51
C MET A 153 2.71 -12.01 -1.03
N TYR A 154 1.46 -11.69 -0.77
CA TYR A 154 0.47 -12.67 -0.30
C TYR A 154 0.16 -13.74 -1.35
N ARG A 155 0.06 -13.34 -2.63
CA ARG A 155 -0.07 -14.29 -3.75
C ARG A 155 1.08 -15.30 -3.79
N LYS A 156 2.31 -14.84 -3.56
CA LYS A 156 3.49 -15.72 -3.52
C LYS A 156 3.53 -16.61 -2.27
N LEU A 157 3.06 -16.12 -1.11
CA LEU A 157 2.96 -16.94 0.10
C LEU A 157 1.95 -18.10 -0.06
N LEU A 158 0.84 -17.86 -0.75
CA LEU A 158 -0.14 -18.91 -1.09
C LEU A 158 0.44 -20.02 -1.96
N GLY A 159 1.50 -19.74 -2.73
CA GLY A 159 2.23 -20.76 -3.50
C GLY A 159 3.19 -21.63 -2.66
N GLU A 160 3.42 -21.30 -1.39
CA GLU A 160 4.41 -21.98 -0.55
C GLU A 160 3.75 -22.95 0.43
N LYS A 161 4.02 -24.26 0.27
CA LYS A 161 3.55 -25.29 1.21
C LYS A 161 3.98 -25.01 2.64
N ALA A 162 5.18 -24.44 2.84
CA ALA A 162 5.67 -24.03 4.16
C ALA A 162 4.79 -22.99 4.87
N PHE A 163 3.85 -22.36 4.16
CA PHE A 163 2.82 -21.50 4.70
C PHE A 163 1.46 -22.20 4.73
N THR A 164 0.98 -22.73 3.60
CA THR A 164 -0.38 -23.25 3.44
C THR A 164 -0.66 -24.57 4.14
N GLU A 165 0.40 -25.30 4.56
CA GLU A 165 0.31 -26.56 5.30
C GLU A 165 0.80 -26.40 6.77
N ALA A 166 1.09 -25.18 7.23
CA ALA A 166 1.61 -24.91 8.56
C ALA A 166 0.51 -24.61 9.59
N ASP A 167 0.88 -24.70 10.87
CA ASP A 167 0.09 -24.12 11.96
C ASP A 167 0.19 -22.59 11.91
N LEU A 168 -0.92 -21.94 11.58
CA LEU A 168 -1.06 -20.48 11.48
C LEU A 168 -1.89 -19.90 12.65
N SER A 169 -2.25 -20.70 13.64
CA SER A 169 -3.09 -20.32 14.79
C SER A 169 -2.59 -19.11 15.57
N HIS A 170 -1.30 -18.78 15.42
CA HIS A 170 -0.66 -17.63 16.05
C HIS A 170 -0.89 -16.30 15.30
N ILE A 171 -1.32 -16.33 14.02
CA ILE A 171 -1.62 -15.12 13.24
C ILE A 171 -2.95 -14.56 13.73
N ARG A 172 -2.99 -13.26 14.02
CA ARG A 172 -4.15 -12.54 14.55
C ARG A 172 -4.67 -11.48 13.58
N ASP A 173 -3.76 -10.79 12.92
CA ASP A 173 -4.10 -9.73 11.97
C ASP A 173 -3.26 -9.81 10.70
N VAL A 174 -3.93 -9.57 9.57
CA VAL A 174 -3.30 -9.51 8.25
C VAL A 174 -3.78 -8.26 7.53
N TYR A 175 -2.86 -7.37 7.20
CA TYR A 175 -3.17 -6.13 6.49
C TYR A 175 -2.53 -6.10 5.11
N VAL A 176 -3.31 -5.69 4.12
CA VAL A 176 -2.87 -5.56 2.73
C VAL A 176 -3.19 -4.16 2.21
N GLY A 177 -2.25 -3.57 1.49
CA GLY A 177 -2.43 -2.23 0.90
C GLY A 177 -1.34 -1.90 -0.09
N GLY A 178 -1.32 -0.63 -0.52
CA GLY A 178 -0.31 -0.09 -1.44
C GLY A 178 -0.55 -0.40 -2.92
N ASP A 179 -1.53 -1.27 -3.23
CA ASP A 179 -1.98 -1.58 -4.59
C ASP A 179 -3.43 -2.07 -4.56
N SER A 180 -4.04 -2.25 -5.73
CA SER A 180 -5.37 -2.85 -5.85
C SER A 180 -5.37 -4.30 -5.35
N VAL A 181 -6.32 -4.62 -4.49
CA VAL A 181 -6.44 -5.93 -3.84
C VAL A 181 -7.64 -6.68 -4.41
N PRO A 182 -7.43 -7.71 -5.26
CA PRO A 182 -8.54 -8.49 -5.79
C PRO A 182 -9.22 -9.32 -4.71
N GLN A 183 -10.56 -9.33 -4.68
CA GLN A 183 -11.34 -10.13 -3.73
C GLN A 183 -10.95 -11.62 -3.71
N PRO A 184 -10.70 -12.29 -4.85
CA PRO A 184 -10.24 -13.68 -4.84
C PRO A 184 -8.95 -13.92 -4.05
N LEU A 185 -8.03 -12.94 -4.00
CA LEU A 185 -6.83 -13.05 -3.18
C LEU A 185 -7.16 -13.03 -1.68
N ILE A 186 -8.10 -12.18 -1.27
CA ILE A 186 -8.57 -12.11 0.12
C ILE A 186 -9.20 -13.44 0.52
N ASP A 187 -10.08 -13.98 -0.33
CA ASP A 187 -10.82 -15.22 -0.09
C ASP A 187 -9.86 -16.42 0.02
N GLU A 188 -8.92 -16.56 -0.94
CA GLU A 188 -7.90 -17.62 -0.91
C GLU A 188 -6.99 -17.53 0.33
N PHE A 189 -6.60 -16.31 0.72
CA PHE A 189 -5.73 -16.11 1.87
C PHE A 189 -6.46 -16.41 3.17
N ASN A 190 -7.71 -15.95 3.30
CA ASN A 190 -8.56 -16.26 4.45
C ASN A 190 -8.81 -17.76 4.59
N ALA A 191 -9.06 -18.48 3.49
CA ALA A 191 -9.19 -19.93 3.50
C ALA A 191 -7.89 -20.64 3.94
N ALA A 192 -6.73 -20.12 3.54
CA ALA A 192 -5.44 -20.66 4.00
C ALA A 192 -5.20 -20.42 5.50
N LEU A 193 -5.57 -19.25 6.02
CA LEU A 193 -5.52 -18.93 7.45
C LEU A 193 -6.41 -19.88 8.26
N GLU A 194 -7.66 -20.04 7.85
CA GLU A 194 -8.63 -20.93 8.51
C GLU A 194 -8.16 -22.38 8.51
N LYS A 195 -7.68 -22.88 7.36
CA LYS A 195 -7.09 -24.22 7.25
C LYS A 195 -5.90 -24.41 8.20
N GLY A 196 -5.09 -23.36 8.40
CA GLY A 196 -3.96 -23.34 9.34
C GLY A 196 -4.34 -23.10 10.79
N GLY A 197 -5.64 -23.06 11.14
CA GLY A 197 -6.15 -22.89 12.50
C GLY A 197 -6.20 -21.45 13.00
N SER A 198 -6.02 -20.46 12.13
CA SER A 198 -6.15 -19.04 12.47
C SER A 198 -7.57 -18.53 12.24
N SER A 199 -8.06 -17.70 13.16
CA SER A 199 -9.31 -16.94 13.00
C SER A 199 -9.10 -15.55 12.37
N ALA A 200 -7.86 -15.19 12.06
CA ALA A 200 -7.53 -13.92 11.41
C ALA A 200 -8.15 -13.80 10.02
N ARG A 201 -8.35 -12.56 9.61
CA ARG A 201 -8.78 -12.22 8.25
C ARG A 201 -7.84 -11.19 7.65
N MET A 202 -7.77 -11.17 6.31
CA MET A 202 -7.03 -10.16 5.57
C MET A 202 -7.89 -8.90 5.43
N TYR A 203 -7.37 -7.77 5.89
CA TYR A 203 -8.01 -6.46 5.86
C TYR A 203 -7.28 -5.52 4.89
N VAL A 204 -8.06 -4.84 4.07
CA VAL A 204 -7.54 -3.83 3.14
C VAL A 204 -7.37 -2.50 3.88
N GLY A 205 -6.24 -1.83 3.66
CA GLY A 205 -5.98 -0.48 4.13
C GLY A 205 -5.61 0.47 2.99
N TYR A 206 -5.98 1.74 3.15
CA TYR A 206 -5.69 2.81 2.21
C TYR A 206 -4.99 3.97 2.91
N GLY A 207 -4.07 4.58 2.20
CA GLY A 207 -3.36 5.78 2.60
C GLY A 207 -2.33 6.20 1.55
N LEU A 208 -1.69 7.32 1.82
CA LEU A 208 -0.74 7.96 0.93
C LEU A 208 0.54 8.29 1.70
N THR A 209 1.63 8.57 0.98
CA THR A 209 2.86 9.05 1.62
C THR A 209 2.63 10.40 2.30
N GLU A 210 1.71 11.21 1.77
CA GLU A 210 1.27 12.51 2.31
C GLU A 210 0.58 12.40 3.68
N THR A 211 0.06 11.20 4.03
CA THR A 211 -0.50 10.85 5.35
C THR A 211 0.38 9.84 6.09
N VAL A 212 1.66 9.81 5.82
CA VAL A 212 2.66 8.81 6.24
C VAL A 212 2.40 7.45 5.58
N THR A 213 1.21 6.89 5.76
CA THR A 213 0.77 5.61 5.20
C THR A 213 -0.75 5.44 5.36
N VAL A 214 -1.22 4.50 6.18
CA VAL A 214 -2.64 4.18 6.32
C VAL A 214 -3.41 5.27 7.07
N CYS A 215 -4.55 5.64 6.53
CA CYS A 215 -5.53 6.54 7.17
C CYS A 215 -6.95 5.96 7.17
N LEU A 216 -7.21 4.96 6.33
CA LEU A 216 -8.43 4.17 6.35
C LEU A 216 -8.07 2.67 6.32
N VAL A 217 -8.81 1.86 7.04
CA VAL A 217 -8.55 0.41 7.09
C VAL A 217 -9.83 -0.36 7.42
N ASN A 218 -10.03 -1.50 6.77
CA ASN A 218 -10.98 -2.51 7.24
C ASN A 218 -10.41 -3.19 8.49
N THR A 219 -11.25 -3.49 9.45
CA THR A 219 -10.88 -4.11 10.72
C THR A 219 -11.90 -5.16 11.12
N LEU A 220 -11.64 -5.90 12.18
CA LEU A 220 -12.64 -6.81 12.74
C LEU A 220 -13.95 -6.08 13.15
N ARG A 221 -13.84 -4.82 13.60
CA ARG A 221 -14.98 -4.01 14.09
C ARG A 221 -15.69 -3.25 12.98
N HIS A 222 -14.96 -2.83 11.96
CA HIS A 222 -15.46 -2.06 10.82
C HIS A 222 -14.97 -2.72 9.54
N HIS A 223 -15.80 -3.56 8.95
CA HIS A 223 -15.48 -4.30 7.73
C HIS A 223 -16.61 -4.19 6.70
N ARG A 224 -16.21 -3.93 5.47
CA ARG A 224 -17.11 -3.96 4.32
C ARG A 224 -16.37 -4.54 3.12
N GLU A 225 -16.94 -5.56 2.50
CA GLU A 225 -16.39 -6.17 1.29
C GLU A 225 -16.21 -5.14 0.16
N ASN A 226 -15.14 -5.29 -0.61
CA ASN A 226 -14.74 -4.40 -1.69
C ASN A 226 -14.45 -2.94 -1.29
N SER A 227 -14.57 -2.56 -0.01
CA SER A 227 -14.13 -1.25 0.45
C SER A 227 -12.63 -1.25 0.72
N ILE A 228 -12.02 -0.06 0.66
CA ILE A 228 -10.63 0.16 1.08
C ILE A 228 -10.51 0.59 2.54
N GLY A 229 -11.61 0.55 3.28
CA GLY A 229 -11.67 0.70 4.72
C GLY A 229 -12.54 1.84 5.21
N TYR A 230 -12.56 1.93 6.54
CA TYR A 230 -13.22 2.98 7.32
C TYR A 230 -12.16 3.95 7.86
N PRO A 231 -12.45 5.28 7.96
CA PRO A 231 -11.49 6.26 8.47
C PRO A 231 -11.05 5.95 9.91
N LEU A 232 -9.75 6.01 10.17
CA LEU A 232 -9.21 6.02 11.52
C LEU A 232 -9.57 7.34 12.24
N SER A 233 -9.58 7.34 13.56
CA SER A 233 -9.83 8.55 14.34
C SER A 233 -8.94 9.72 13.89
N GLY A 234 -9.49 10.93 13.89
CA GLY A 234 -8.80 12.12 13.36
C GLY A 234 -8.67 12.15 11.83
N THR A 235 -9.33 11.24 11.10
CA THR A 235 -9.43 11.27 9.64
C THR A 235 -10.89 11.47 9.23
N ARG A 236 -11.12 12.39 8.30
CA ARG A 236 -12.40 12.62 7.63
C ARG A 236 -12.23 12.46 6.13
N VAL A 237 -13.26 11.99 5.46
CA VAL A 237 -13.27 11.79 4.01
C VAL A 237 -14.46 12.54 3.41
N LYS A 238 -14.22 13.19 2.29
CA LYS A 238 -15.26 13.79 1.45
C LYS A 238 -14.99 13.47 -0.01
N ILE A 239 -16.04 13.43 -0.78
CA ILE A 239 -15.95 13.19 -2.24
C ILE A 239 -16.34 14.47 -2.95
N TYR A 240 -15.48 14.93 -3.86
CA TYR A 240 -15.68 16.18 -4.60
C TYR A 240 -15.67 15.94 -6.12
N LYS A 241 -16.50 16.69 -6.83
CA LYS A 241 -16.45 16.79 -8.29
C LYS A 241 -16.81 18.20 -8.71
N ASP A 242 -16.00 18.79 -9.59
CA ASP A 242 -16.21 20.15 -10.13
C ASP A 242 -16.43 21.19 -9.02
N GLY A 243 -15.68 21.08 -7.91
CA GLY A 243 -15.74 21.99 -6.76
C GLY A 243 -16.93 21.80 -5.83
N LYS A 244 -17.76 20.78 -6.02
CA LYS A 244 -18.93 20.46 -5.19
C LYS A 244 -18.74 19.14 -4.46
N GLU A 245 -19.13 19.12 -3.19
CA GLU A 245 -19.22 17.88 -2.42
C GLU A 245 -20.34 16.99 -2.95
N LEU A 246 -20.06 15.70 -3.10
CA LEU A 246 -21.01 14.72 -3.59
C LEU A 246 -21.62 13.92 -2.43
N PRO A 247 -22.89 13.50 -2.56
CA PRO A 247 -23.52 12.60 -1.61
C PRO A 247 -22.95 11.18 -1.69
N ALA A 248 -23.31 10.34 -0.71
CA ALA A 248 -22.95 8.93 -0.70
C ALA A 248 -23.39 8.21 -1.98
N GLY A 249 -22.53 7.31 -2.47
CA GLY A 249 -22.74 6.53 -3.71
C GLY A 249 -22.25 7.21 -4.99
N GLU A 250 -21.95 8.50 -4.97
CA GLU A 250 -21.46 9.21 -6.15
C GLU A 250 -19.93 9.22 -6.23
N VAL A 251 -19.40 9.04 -7.44
CA VAL A 251 -17.96 8.95 -7.71
C VAL A 251 -17.36 10.32 -7.99
N GLY A 252 -16.33 10.66 -7.23
CA GLY A 252 -15.55 11.89 -7.39
C GLY A 252 -14.14 11.75 -6.85
N GLU A 253 -13.41 12.86 -6.78
CA GLU A 253 -12.07 12.92 -6.18
C GLU A 253 -12.18 12.78 -4.66
N ILE A 254 -11.36 11.91 -4.09
CA ILE A 254 -11.28 11.69 -2.65
C ILE A 254 -10.49 12.84 -2.04
N TYR A 255 -11.11 13.54 -1.10
CA TYR A 255 -10.49 14.55 -0.25
C TYR A 255 -10.35 13.98 1.16
N LEU A 256 -9.19 14.16 1.75
CA LEU A 256 -8.90 13.76 3.12
C LEU A 256 -8.63 14.99 4.00
N ASP A 257 -9.17 14.98 5.20
CA ASP A 257 -8.69 15.76 6.32
C ASP A 257 -8.14 14.78 7.36
N SER A 258 -6.92 15.02 7.85
CA SER A 258 -6.26 14.08 8.75
C SER A 258 -5.29 14.79 9.70
N ASP A 259 -5.18 14.28 10.90
CA ASP A 259 -4.16 14.67 11.87
C ASP A 259 -2.76 14.08 11.57
N GLN A 260 -2.62 13.37 10.43
CA GLN A 260 -1.39 12.70 9.96
C GLN A 260 -0.78 13.37 8.72
N PHE A 261 -1.09 14.63 8.46
CA PHE A 261 -0.59 15.30 7.27
C PHE A 261 0.91 15.55 7.29
N MET A 262 1.51 15.44 6.10
CA MET A 262 2.86 15.90 5.84
C MET A 262 3.01 17.40 6.13
N LEU A 263 4.23 17.84 6.35
CA LEU A 263 4.59 19.27 6.39
C LEU A 263 4.50 19.89 4.99
N GLY A 264 4.90 19.16 3.97
CA GLY A 264 4.89 19.57 2.57
C GLY A 264 5.87 18.78 1.72
N TYR A 265 5.95 19.15 0.44
CA TYR A 265 6.97 18.66 -0.47
C TYR A 265 8.24 19.50 -0.38
N LEU A 266 9.40 18.84 -0.35
CA LEU A 266 10.69 19.52 -0.30
C LEU A 266 11.00 20.17 -1.66
N GLY A 267 11.21 21.51 -1.66
CA GLY A 267 11.60 22.25 -2.86
C GLY A 267 10.48 22.47 -3.87
N GLU A 268 9.22 22.18 -3.53
CA GLU A 268 8.07 22.45 -4.39
C GLU A 268 7.18 23.55 -3.79
N GLU A 269 6.78 24.51 -4.63
CA GLU A 269 5.78 25.53 -4.26
C GLU A 269 4.34 24.99 -4.34
N HIS A 270 4.13 23.87 -5.07
CA HIS A 270 2.81 23.32 -5.31
C HIS A 270 2.34 22.50 -4.11
N SER A 271 1.26 22.94 -3.50
CA SER A 271 0.61 22.24 -2.37
C SER A 271 -0.58 21.42 -2.87
N PRO A 272 -0.72 20.14 -2.48
CA PRO A 272 -1.91 19.35 -2.77
C PRO A 272 -3.09 19.70 -1.85
N PHE A 273 -2.88 20.61 -0.92
CA PHE A 273 -3.91 21.02 0.03
C PHE A 273 -4.77 22.12 -0.54
N VAL A 274 -6.08 22.05 -0.23
CA VAL A 274 -7.07 23.09 -0.49
C VAL A 274 -7.80 23.41 0.80
N GLU A 275 -8.28 24.62 0.94
CA GLU A 275 -9.14 25.02 2.05
C GLU A 275 -10.60 25.04 1.58
N VAL A 276 -11.45 24.34 2.32
CA VAL A 276 -12.91 24.32 2.11
C VAL A 276 -13.57 24.52 3.46
N ASP A 277 -14.38 25.55 3.58
CA ASP A 277 -15.11 25.92 4.82
C ASP A 277 -14.19 26.05 6.05
N GLY A 278 -13.00 26.61 5.87
CA GLY A 278 -12.01 26.80 6.93
C GLY A 278 -11.28 25.52 7.36
N VAL A 279 -11.47 24.42 6.63
CA VAL A 279 -10.79 23.15 6.85
C VAL A 279 -9.80 22.86 5.74
N LYS A 280 -8.60 22.41 6.12
CA LYS A 280 -7.53 22.01 5.18
C LYS A 280 -7.75 20.58 4.71
N TRP A 281 -7.99 20.40 3.41
CA TRP A 281 -8.21 19.12 2.77
C TRP A 281 -7.06 18.75 1.84
N LEU A 282 -6.62 17.50 1.90
CA LEU A 282 -5.68 16.93 0.93
C LEU A 282 -6.46 16.39 -0.28
N LYS A 283 -6.16 16.92 -1.46
CA LYS A 283 -6.58 16.33 -2.74
C LYS A 283 -5.70 15.12 -3.02
N THR A 284 -6.28 13.94 -2.97
CA THR A 284 -5.50 12.70 -3.08
C THR A 284 -5.07 12.38 -4.52
N GLY A 285 -5.77 12.92 -5.50
CA GLY A 285 -5.64 12.52 -6.90
C GLY A 285 -6.20 11.13 -7.18
N ASP A 286 -6.96 10.58 -6.25
CA ASP A 286 -7.65 9.30 -6.36
C ASP A 286 -9.16 9.54 -6.49
N TYR A 287 -9.85 8.73 -7.29
CA TYR A 287 -11.29 8.72 -7.42
C TYR A 287 -11.90 7.56 -6.66
N GLY A 288 -13.04 7.83 -6.04
CA GLY A 288 -13.78 6.84 -5.28
C GLY A 288 -15.15 7.37 -4.84
N TRP A 289 -15.82 6.64 -3.97
CA TRP A 289 -17.09 7.04 -3.36
C TRP A 289 -17.19 6.52 -1.93
N LEU A 290 -18.00 7.20 -1.13
CA LEU A 290 -18.39 6.73 0.21
C LEU A 290 -19.75 6.03 0.12
N ASP A 291 -19.95 4.95 0.88
CA ASP A 291 -21.30 4.47 1.12
C ASP A 291 -22.01 5.27 2.23
N ALA A 292 -23.27 4.94 2.51
CA ALA A 292 -24.07 5.62 3.54
C ALA A 292 -23.53 5.43 4.97
N ASP A 293 -22.74 4.39 5.19
CA ASP A 293 -22.13 4.07 6.48
C ASP A 293 -20.71 4.65 6.62
N GLY A 294 -20.20 5.33 5.59
CA GLY A 294 -18.89 6.00 5.58
C GLY A 294 -17.69 5.12 5.20
N PHE A 295 -17.91 3.93 4.64
CA PHE A 295 -16.84 3.14 4.05
C PHE A 295 -16.43 3.71 2.69
N LEU A 296 -15.11 3.77 2.45
CA LEU A 296 -14.55 4.30 1.21
C LEU A 296 -14.32 3.17 0.21
N TYR A 297 -14.72 3.42 -1.03
CA TYR A 297 -14.46 2.56 -2.18
C TYR A 297 -13.56 3.27 -3.17
N PHE A 298 -12.46 2.64 -3.52
CA PHE A 298 -11.51 3.15 -4.49
C PHE A 298 -11.94 2.80 -5.92
N LYS A 299 -11.88 3.77 -6.81
CA LYS A 299 -12.16 3.56 -8.22
C LYS A 299 -10.87 3.47 -9.03
N GLN A 300 -10.09 4.54 -9.01
CA GLN A 300 -8.77 4.62 -9.67
C GLN A 300 -8.06 5.95 -9.39
N ARG A 301 -6.81 6.06 -9.85
CA ARG A 301 -6.10 7.35 -9.88
C ARG A 301 -6.54 8.23 -11.03
N ILE A 302 -6.70 9.52 -10.78
CA ILE A 302 -7.10 10.53 -11.79
C ILE A 302 -6.16 10.50 -13.00
N LYS A 303 -4.86 10.41 -12.76
CA LYS A 303 -3.84 10.39 -13.81
C LYS A 303 -3.90 9.16 -14.72
N ASN A 304 -4.50 8.06 -14.28
CA ASN A 304 -4.66 6.83 -15.05
C ASN A 304 -5.98 6.81 -15.84
N MET A 305 -6.83 7.82 -15.64
CA MET A 305 -8.12 7.92 -16.31
C MET A 305 -7.92 8.19 -17.80
N ILE A 306 -8.55 7.37 -18.64
CA ILE A 306 -8.56 7.55 -20.09
C ILE A 306 -9.71 8.49 -20.44
N LYS A 307 -9.46 9.50 -21.27
CA LYS A 307 -10.49 10.44 -21.73
C LYS A 307 -10.85 10.15 -23.20
N VAL A 308 -11.94 9.43 -23.43
CA VAL A 308 -12.42 9.11 -24.76
C VAL A 308 -13.50 10.11 -25.16
N SER A 309 -13.25 10.98 -26.11
CA SER A 309 -14.15 12.09 -26.51
C SER A 309 -14.61 12.94 -25.31
N GLY A 310 -13.72 13.19 -24.35
CA GLY A 310 -14.03 13.92 -23.12
C GLY A 310 -14.73 13.11 -22.04
N VAL A 311 -15.19 11.91 -22.34
CA VAL A 311 -15.85 11.00 -21.38
C VAL A 311 -14.79 10.26 -20.56
N PRO A 312 -14.87 10.29 -19.21
CA PRO A 312 -13.95 9.55 -18.36
C PRO A 312 -14.21 8.04 -18.50
N VAL A 313 -13.15 7.30 -18.78
CA VAL A 313 -13.14 5.83 -18.88
C VAL A 313 -12.14 5.28 -17.88
N TYR A 314 -12.55 4.28 -17.16
CA TYR A 314 -11.78 3.73 -16.04
C TYR A 314 -11.08 2.41 -16.43
N PRO A 315 -9.72 2.39 -16.53
CA PRO A 315 -8.96 1.18 -16.83
C PRO A 315 -9.35 -0.03 -15.98
N SER A 316 -9.54 0.17 -14.68
CA SER A 316 -9.91 -0.89 -13.74
C SER A 316 -11.22 -1.61 -14.07
N GLU A 317 -12.21 -0.91 -14.64
CA GLU A 317 -13.47 -1.53 -15.07
C GLU A 317 -13.27 -2.43 -16.28
N ILE A 318 -12.44 -1.96 -17.23
CA ILE A 318 -12.11 -2.70 -18.45
C ILE A 318 -11.32 -3.96 -18.12
N GLU A 319 -10.32 -3.79 -17.23
CA GLU A 319 -9.49 -4.88 -16.76
C GLU A 319 -10.30 -5.94 -15.99
N SER A 320 -11.23 -5.50 -15.13
CA SER A 320 -12.16 -6.39 -14.42
C SER A 320 -13.08 -7.16 -15.37
N ALA A 321 -13.62 -6.48 -16.40
CA ALA A 321 -14.44 -7.13 -17.40
C ALA A 321 -13.65 -8.17 -18.20
N ALA A 322 -12.39 -7.88 -18.54
CA ALA A 322 -11.53 -8.83 -19.23
C ALA A 322 -11.14 -10.02 -18.34
N LEU A 323 -10.82 -9.78 -17.08
CA LEU A 323 -10.46 -10.82 -16.09
C LEU A 323 -11.62 -11.75 -15.75
N SER A 324 -12.88 -11.34 -15.99
CA SER A 324 -14.05 -12.22 -15.83
C SER A 324 -14.15 -13.31 -16.90
N VAL A 325 -13.36 -13.21 -17.99
CA VAL A 325 -13.35 -14.19 -19.08
C VAL A 325 -12.43 -15.35 -18.72
N ALA A 326 -12.94 -16.58 -18.84
CA ALA A 326 -12.19 -17.79 -18.54
C ALA A 326 -10.87 -17.86 -19.34
N GLY A 327 -9.77 -18.17 -18.66
CA GLY A 327 -8.44 -18.27 -19.27
C GLY A 327 -7.63 -16.97 -19.27
N VAL A 328 -8.24 -15.81 -19.02
CA VAL A 328 -7.52 -14.54 -18.86
C VAL A 328 -6.86 -14.50 -17.48
N LYS A 329 -5.54 -14.33 -17.47
CA LYS A 329 -4.76 -14.25 -16.21
C LYS A 329 -4.38 -12.83 -15.83
N LYS A 330 -4.13 -11.96 -16.83
CA LYS A 330 -3.81 -10.55 -16.60
C LYS A 330 -4.44 -9.70 -17.70
N ALA A 331 -4.81 -8.49 -17.32
CA ALA A 331 -5.31 -7.47 -18.24
C ALA A 331 -4.73 -6.11 -17.82
N CYS A 332 -4.43 -5.26 -18.80
CA CYS A 332 -3.99 -3.90 -18.58
C CYS A 332 -4.56 -2.99 -19.69
N ALA A 333 -5.38 -2.02 -19.29
CA ALA A 333 -6.01 -1.07 -20.19
C ALA A 333 -5.25 0.26 -20.18
N VAL A 334 -4.93 0.77 -21.37
CA VAL A 334 -4.24 2.06 -21.54
C VAL A 334 -4.96 2.93 -22.57
N GLY A 335 -4.88 4.24 -22.38
CA GLY A 335 -5.30 5.22 -23.37
C GLY A 335 -4.22 5.41 -24.42
N ILE A 336 -4.56 5.22 -25.68
CA ILE A 336 -3.68 5.59 -26.79
C ILE A 336 -4.25 6.79 -27.55
N PRO A 337 -3.39 7.68 -28.09
CA PRO A 337 -3.86 8.83 -28.86
C PRO A 337 -4.74 8.43 -30.05
N ASP A 338 -5.84 9.16 -30.25
CA ASP A 338 -6.72 9.02 -31.40
C ASP A 338 -7.06 10.42 -31.94
N PRO A 339 -6.90 10.67 -33.24
CA PRO A 339 -7.06 12.01 -33.81
C PRO A 339 -8.49 12.57 -33.73
N VAL A 340 -9.49 11.71 -33.56
CA VAL A 340 -10.90 12.12 -33.50
C VAL A 340 -11.44 12.14 -32.08
N LYS A 341 -11.05 11.13 -31.27
CA LYS A 341 -11.59 10.94 -29.94
C LYS A 341 -10.65 11.42 -28.82
N GLY A 342 -9.50 12.00 -29.18
CA GLY A 342 -8.43 12.35 -28.25
C GLY A 342 -7.67 11.13 -27.77
N GLN A 343 -8.37 10.18 -27.13
CA GLN A 343 -7.86 8.87 -26.76
C GLN A 343 -8.87 7.77 -27.09
N VAL A 344 -8.35 6.54 -27.26
CA VAL A 344 -9.13 5.30 -27.30
C VAL A 344 -8.45 4.23 -26.44
N VAL A 345 -9.23 3.24 -26.04
CA VAL A 345 -8.72 2.16 -25.18
C VAL A 345 -7.99 1.12 -25.99
N ARG A 346 -6.75 0.79 -25.57
CA ARG A 346 -6.03 -0.44 -25.94
C ARG A 346 -5.94 -1.32 -24.71
N LEU A 347 -6.26 -2.60 -24.86
CA LEU A 347 -6.23 -3.58 -23.80
C LEU A 347 -5.17 -4.65 -24.09
N PHE A 348 -4.20 -4.80 -23.20
CA PHE A 348 -3.23 -5.88 -23.21
C PHE A 348 -3.74 -7.03 -22.34
N VAL A 349 -3.62 -8.27 -22.84
CA VAL A 349 -4.17 -9.47 -22.19
C VAL A 349 -3.14 -10.60 -22.17
N GLU A 350 -3.01 -11.25 -21.03
CA GLU A 350 -2.28 -12.50 -20.88
C GLU A 350 -3.28 -13.63 -20.66
N ALA A 351 -3.44 -14.52 -21.67
CA ALA A 351 -4.34 -15.68 -21.65
C ALA A 351 -3.65 -16.93 -22.21
N PRO A 352 -2.73 -17.57 -21.45
CA PRO A 352 -1.94 -18.70 -21.93
C PRO A 352 -2.82 -19.88 -22.34
N GLY A 353 -2.58 -20.41 -23.54
CA GLY A 353 -3.30 -21.57 -24.07
C GLY A 353 -4.73 -21.30 -24.60
N ALA A 354 -5.20 -20.04 -24.52
CA ALA A 354 -6.49 -19.68 -25.11
C ALA A 354 -6.37 -19.47 -26.61
N ASP A 355 -7.44 -19.84 -27.35
CA ASP A 355 -7.60 -19.40 -28.75
C ASP A 355 -7.73 -17.88 -28.77
N ARG A 356 -6.87 -17.21 -29.54
CA ARG A 356 -6.74 -15.75 -29.53
C ARG A 356 -8.02 -15.04 -29.99
N GLU A 357 -8.65 -15.52 -31.05
CA GLU A 357 -9.83 -14.87 -31.61
C GLU A 357 -11.07 -15.14 -30.74
N ALA A 358 -11.23 -16.36 -30.24
CA ALA A 358 -12.31 -16.70 -29.31
C ALA A 358 -12.18 -15.91 -27.99
N CYS A 359 -10.97 -15.80 -27.44
CA CYS A 359 -10.72 -15.01 -26.23
C CYS A 359 -11.03 -13.52 -26.43
N ARG A 360 -10.56 -12.96 -27.57
CA ARG A 360 -10.84 -11.57 -27.94
C ARG A 360 -12.36 -11.29 -28.08
N ALA A 361 -13.08 -12.18 -28.75
CA ALA A 361 -14.53 -12.07 -28.92
C ALA A 361 -15.26 -12.11 -27.57
N ALA A 362 -14.84 -13.03 -26.68
CA ALA A 362 -15.40 -13.15 -25.34
C ALA A 362 -15.15 -11.90 -24.48
N ILE A 363 -13.93 -11.34 -24.52
CA ILE A 363 -13.58 -10.10 -23.82
C ILE A 363 -14.42 -8.93 -24.33
N LEU A 364 -14.55 -8.76 -25.65
CA LEU A 364 -15.39 -7.69 -26.23
C LEU A 364 -16.85 -7.85 -25.83
N ALA A 365 -17.37 -9.09 -25.80
CA ALA A 365 -18.72 -9.36 -25.34
C ALA A 365 -18.90 -9.02 -23.84
N ALA A 366 -17.93 -9.36 -22.99
CA ALA A 366 -17.95 -9.00 -21.59
C ALA A 366 -17.93 -7.47 -21.39
N CYS A 367 -17.03 -6.77 -22.09
CA CYS A 367 -16.95 -5.30 -22.03
C CYS A 367 -18.25 -4.62 -22.48
N ARG A 368 -18.83 -5.06 -23.60
CA ARG A 368 -20.10 -4.49 -24.12
C ARG A 368 -21.28 -4.71 -23.18
N ARG A 369 -21.26 -5.77 -22.41
CA ARG A 369 -22.35 -6.11 -21.47
C ARG A 369 -22.31 -5.28 -20.18
N SER A 370 -21.11 -4.92 -19.71
CA SER A 370 -20.90 -4.30 -18.40
C SER A 370 -20.40 -2.85 -18.44
N LEU A 371 -19.94 -2.36 -19.60
CA LEU A 371 -19.30 -1.05 -19.71
C LEU A 371 -20.06 -0.12 -20.67
N ILE A 372 -19.84 1.18 -20.49
CA ILE A 372 -20.29 2.19 -21.44
C ILE A 372 -19.56 2.04 -22.78
N ALA A 373 -20.18 2.45 -23.88
CA ALA A 373 -19.62 2.27 -25.23
C ALA A 373 -18.22 2.88 -25.43
N TYR A 374 -17.92 3.97 -24.73
CA TYR A 374 -16.61 4.65 -24.76
C TYR A 374 -15.50 3.82 -24.13
N ALA A 375 -15.83 2.93 -23.21
CA ALA A 375 -14.88 2.09 -22.47
C ALA A 375 -14.56 0.76 -23.20
N VAL A 376 -15.32 0.41 -24.26
CA VAL A 376 -15.03 -0.81 -25.02
C VAL A 376 -13.70 -0.67 -25.76
N PRO A 377 -12.74 -1.60 -25.56
CA PRO A 377 -11.45 -1.52 -26.21
C PRO A 377 -11.55 -1.47 -27.74
N LYS A 378 -10.85 -0.51 -28.37
CA LYS A 378 -10.68 -0.43 -29.82
C LYS A 378 -9.72 -1.51 -30.31
N GLU A 379 -8.74 -1.85 -29.46
CA GLU A 379 -7.70 -2.83 -29.77
C GLU A 379 -7.45 -3.74 -28.55
N ILE A 380 -7.31 -5.03 -28.79
CA ILE A 380 -6.90 -6.03 -27.78
C ILE A 380 -5.67 -6.75 -28.32
N VAL A 381 -4.60 -6.75 -27.50
CA VAL A 381 -3.26 -7.29 -27.83
C VAL A 381 -2.92 -8.45 -26.93
#